data_3af31ce644cfa796e5f8fc5461b72124
#
_entry.id   3af31ce644cfa796e5f8fc5461b72124
#
_cell.length_a   1.000
_cell.length_b   1.000
_cell.length_c   1.000
_cell.angle_alpha   90.00
_cell.angle_beta   90.00
_cell.angle_gamma   90.00
#
_symmetry.space_group_name_H-M   'P 1'
#
loop_
_entity.id
_entity.type
_entity.pdbx_description
1 polymer ?
#
loop_
_entity_poly.entity_id
_entity_poly.type
_entity_poly.pdbx_seq_one_letter_code
_entity_poly.pdbx_strand_id
1 'polypeptide(L)'
;MKVVPQITLAEAAAKVSDGDTLIVGGFGMTGNPVHLLHAIAETSVKDLTYVGNNVGEPGLGGGRLLRNGQLKKAIGSFFTSNPEAVKAAQAGEMEVELLPQGTLCEAMRAGGAGLGGFFTPTSAGTVLAEGRETRNIDGKDMVLIPPLYGQVALIRAWKADTAGNLQYRMTENNFNQAAATAATVVIAEVEEIVSVGELDPNFIHTQGCFVDYLVQAELTLDDLGSSASVAPKSDNVDESRMNIARAALGELGPGDVVNLGIGIPTLVADLITPEHGIFMHTENGMLGVGPRPDSGGAMDYPVNAGKMPVSELPGASYFDSCTSFGMIRGGHVDVSVIGG
;
A
#
# COMPACT_ATOMS: atom_id res chain seq x y z
N MET A 1 -5.51 30.11 -10.57
CA MET A 1 -5.46 28.84 -9.83
C MET A 1 -5.30 27.74 -10.85
N LYS A 2 -4.45 26.73 -10.61
CA LYS A 2 -4.32 25.54 -11.51
C LYS A 2 -5.68 24.84 -11.57
N VAL A 3 -6.13 24.48 -12.75
CA VAL A 3 -7.26 23.57 -12.93
C VAL A 3 -6.69 22.28 -13.52
N VAL A 4 -6.87 21.17 -12.81
CA VAL A 4 -6.41 19.87 -13.27
C VAL A 4 -7.44 19.30 -14.24
N PRO A 5 -7.05 18.93 -15.49
CA PRO A 5 -7.98 18.36 -16.46
C PRO A 5 -8.62 17.07 -15.95
N GLN A 6 -9.93 16.98 -16.08
CA GLN A 6 -10.65 15.72 -15.92
C GLN A 6 -10.69 15.02 -17.27
N ILE A 7 -10.24 13.77 -17.31
CA ILE A 7 -10.14 12.97 -18.52
C ILE A 7 -10.87 11.62 -18.37
N THR A 8 -11.13 10.97 -19.46
CA THR A 8 -11.71 9.63 -19.49
C THR A 8 -10.65 8.56 -19.19
N LEU A 9 -11.10 7.36 -18.83
CA LEU A 9 -10.22 6.19 -18.66
C LEU A 9 -9.41 5.88 -19.94
N ALA A 10 -10.02 6.02 -21.13
CA ALA A 10 -9.34 5.80 -22.41
C ALA A 10 -8.24 6.84 -22.66
N GLU A 11 -8.50 8.11 -22.36
CA GLU A 11 -7.51 9.18 -22.46
C GLU A 11 -6.37 9.01 -21.46
N ALA A 12 -6.69 8.52 -20.25
CA ALA A 12 -5.70 8.19 -19.24
C ALA A 12 -4.80 7.03 -19.70
N ALA A 13 -5.38 5.94 -20.19
CA ALA A 13 -4.64 4.81 -20.73
C ALA A 13 -3.71 5.20 -21.90
N ALA A 14 -4.13 6.15 -22.75
CA ALA A 14 -3.32 6.68 -23.84
C ALA A 14 -2.09 7.52 -23.40
N LYS A 15 -1.94 7.81 -22.09
CA LYS A 15 -0.74 8.46 -21.53
C LYS A 15 0.39 7.47 -21.24
N VAL A 16 0.11 6.18 -21.33
CA VAL A 16 1.10 5.12 -21.07
C VAL A 16 1.66 4.61 -22.38
N SER A 17 2.97 4.46 -22.45
CA SER A 17 3.73 4.00 -23.62
C SER A 17 4.47 2.70 -23.32
N ASP A 18 4.87 1.99 -24.38
CA ASP A 18 5.72 0.80 -24.26
C ASP A 18 6.99 1.10 -23.46
N GLY A 19 7.30 0.24 -22.51
CA GLY A 19 8.50 0.34 -21.68
C GLY A 19 8.41 1.32 -20.51
N ASP A 20 7.27 2.00 -20.32
CA ASP A 20 7.09 2.92 -19.19
C ASP A 20 7.19 2.20 -17.83
N THR A 21 7.72 2.94 -16.87
CA THR A 21 7.66 2.58 -15.45
C THR A 21 6.39 3.20 -14.84
N LEU A 22 5.49 2.34 -14.41
CA LEU A 22 4.26 2.70 -13.71
C LEU A 22 4.50 2.67 -12.21
N ILE A 23 4.30 3.79 -11.53
CA ILE A 23 4.28 3.87 -10.07
C ILE A 23 2.83 3.74 -9.61
N VAL A 24 2.50 2.67 -8.90
CA VAL A 24 1.11 2.33 -8.59
C VAL A 24 0.86 2.41 -7.10
N GLY A 25 -0.15 3.19 -6.72
CA GLY A 25 -0.65 3.30 -5.36
C GLY A 25 -1.42 2.05 -4.90
N GLY A 26 -1.75 2.03 -3.62
CA GLY A 26 -2.51 0.94 -3.01
C GLY A 26 -1.66 -0.03 -2.19
N PHE A 27 -2.34 -0.69 -1.25
CA PHE A 27 -1.81 -1.78 -0.45
C PHE A 27 -2.78 -2.98 -0.59
N GLY A 28 -2.36 -4.04 -1.26
CA GLY A 28 -3.32 -5.00 -1.79
C GLY A 28 -4.26 -4.33 -2.80
N MET A 29 -5.56 -4.53 -2.63
CA MET A 29 -6.58 -3.84 -3.44
C MET A 29 -7.04 -2.53 -2.80
N THR A 30 -6.75 -2.29 -1.51
CA THR A 30 -7.14 -1.07 -0.80
C THR A 30 -6.39 0.14 -1.35
N GLY A 31 -7.12 1.12 -1.89
CA GLY A 31 -6.54 2.30 -2.55
C GLY A 31 -5.86 1.99 -3.89
N ASN A 32 -6.11 0.83 -4.50
CA ASN A 32 -5.56 0.48 -5.82
C ASN A 32 -6.38 1.16 -6.93
N PRO A 33 -5.73 1.79 -7.92
CA PRO A 33 -6.39 2.45 -9.06
C PRO A 33 -6.86 1.42 -10.11
N VAL A 34 -7.85 0.60 -9.74
CA VAL A 34 -8.29 -0.58 -10.50
C VAL A 34 -8.76 -0.22 -11.90
N HIS A 35 -9.57 0.83 -12.03
CA HIS A 35 -10.15 1.22 -13.33
C HIS A 35 -9.08 1.74 -14.29
N LEU A 36 -8.10 2.51 -13.81
CA LEU A 36 -6.96 2.95 -14.61
C LEU A 36 -6.13 1.76 -15.10
N LEU A 37 -5.81 0.83 -14.21
CA LEU A 37 -5.04 -0.38 -14.55
C LEU A 37 -5.80 -1.25 -15.56
N HIS A 38 -7.12 -1.39 -15.40
CA HIS A 38 -7.96 -2.14 -16.33
C HIS A 38 -8.05 -1.45 -17.69
N ALA A 39 -8.16 -0.12 -17.74
CA ALA A 39 -8.17 0.62 -19.00
C ALA A 39 -6.83 0.48 -19.77
N ILE A 40 -5.70 0.50 -19.07
CA ILE A 40 -4.39 0.23 -19.67
C ILE A 40 -4.30 -1.21 -20.17
N ALA A 41 -4.88 -2.18 -19.46
CA ALA A 41 -4.90 -3.57 -19.87
C ALA A 41 -5.68 -3.83 -21.19
N GLU A 42 -6.60 -2.95 -21.57
CA GLU A 42 -7.31 -3.01 -22.86
C GLU A 42 -6.50 -2.40 -24.02
N THR A 43 -5.33 -1.83 -23.75
CA THR A 43 -4.45 -1.29 -24.79
C THR A 43 -3.42 -2.31 -25.25
N SER A 44 -2.66 -1.98 -26.30
CA SER A 44 -1.56 -2.81 -26.80
C SER A 44 -0.20 -2.52 -26.17
N VAL A 45 -0.12 -1.66 -25.16
CA VAL A 45 1.15 -1.32 -24.49
C VAL A 45 1.79 -2.55 -23.86
N LYS A 46 3.10 -2.61 -23.89
CA LYS A 46 3.88 -3.76 -23.44
C LYS A 46 5.21 -3.34 -22.81
N ASP A 47 5.94 -4.33 -22.31
CA ASP A 47 7.27 -4.15 -21.71
C ASP A 47 7.26 -3.20 -20.50
N LEU A 48 6.13 -3.07 -19.81
CA LEU A 48 5.97 -2.19 -18.67
C LEU A 48 6.78 -2.66 -17.46
N THR A 49 7.33 -1.70 -16.72
CA THR A 49 7.83 -1.92 -15.36
C THR A 49 6.77 -1.46 -14.36
N TYR A 50 6.26 -2.38 -13.57
CA TYR A 50 5.27 -2.11 -12.53
C TYR A 50 5.94 -1.92 -11.18
N VAL A 51 5.75 -0.79 -10.51
CA VAL A 51 6.29 -0.48 -9.18
C VAL A 51 5.12 -0.27 -8.22
N GLY A 52 4.99 -1.12 -7.21
CA GLY A 52 3.90 -1.02 -6.23
C GLY A 52 4.03 -2.04 -5.12
N ASN A 53 3.14 -1.98 -4.13
CA ASN A 53 3.15 -2.93 -3.01
C ASN A 53 3.09 -4.39 -3.50
N ASN A 54 2.19 -4.67 -4.44
CA ASN A 54 2.00 -5.95 -5.15
C ASN A 54 1.50 -5.68 -6.58
N VAL A 55 1.26 -6.73 -7.36
CA VAL A 55 0.68 -6.64 -8.72
C VAL A 55 -0.82 -6.96 -8.74
N GLY A 56 -1.55 -6.57 -7.69
CA GLY A 56 -2.99 -6.86 -7.58
C GLY A 56 -3.28 -8.33 -7.24
N GLU A 57 -4.49 -8.76 -7.58
CA GLU A 57 -4.94 -10.14 -7.43
C GLU A 57 -5.15 -10.80 -8.81
N PRO A 58 -5.34 -12.12 -8.91
CA PRO A 58 -5.54 -12.79 -10.20
C PRO A 58 -6.62 -12.13 -11.07
N GLY A 59 -6.22 -11.45 -12.15
CA GLY A 59 -7.12 -10.73 -13.08
C GLY A 59 -7.71 -9.42 -12.56
N LEU A 60 -7.26 -8.92 -11.40
CA LEU A 60 -7.74 -7.70 -10.79
C LEU A 60 -6.58 -6.71 -10.56
N GLY A 61 -6.80 -5.42 -10.85
CA GLY A 61 -5.76 -4.42 -10.80
C GLY A 61 -4.59 -4.76 -11.74
N GLY A 62 -3.35 -4.66 -11.26
CA GLY A 62 -2.15 -5.05 -12.03
C GLY A 62 -2.12 -6.51 -12.47
N GLY A 63 -2.91 -7.40 -11.84
CA GLY A 63 -3.06 -8.79 -12.25
C GLY A 63 -3.68 -8.96 -13.64
N ARG A 64 -4.43 -7.98 -14.14
CA ARG A 64 -4.93 -7.98 -15.52
C ARG A 64 -3.81 -7.69 -16.52
N LEU A 65 -2.94 -6.72 -16.22
CA LEU A 65 -1.73 -6.43 -17.03
C LEU A 65 -0.81 -7.65 -17.12
N LEU A 66 -0.64 -8.33 -15.97
CA LEU A 66 0.15 -9.56 -15.91
C LEU A 66 -0.41 -10.66 -16.82
N ARG A 67 -1.72 -10.94 -16.75
CA ARG A 67 -2.39 -11.94 -17.62
C ARG A 67 -2.25 -11.65 -19.11
N ASN A 68 -2.24 -10.37 -19.47
CA ASN A 68 -2.07 -9.94 -20.85
C ASN A 68 -0.62 -9.98 -21.33
N GLY A 69 0.35 -10.32 -20.47
CA GLY A 69 1.78 -10.31 -20.81
C GLY A 69 2.33 -8.90 -21.06
N GLN A 70 1.73 -7.87 -20.48
CA GLN A 70 2.14 -6.48 -20.64
C GLN A 70 3.27 -6.07 -19.68
N LEU A 71 3.51 -6.86 -18.61
CA LEU A 71 4.54 -6.60 -17.62
C LEU A 71 5.85 -7.33 -17.95
N LYS A 72 6.92 -6.57 -18.16
CA LYS A 72 8.29 -7.08 -18.28
C LYS A 72 8.96 -7.24 -16.92
N LYS A 73 8.71 -6.29 -16.03
CA LYS A 73 9.32 -6.24 -14.69
C LYS A 73 8.29 -5.79 -13.65
N ALA A 74 8.39 -6.36 -12.44
CA ALA A 74 7.68 -5.87 -11.27
C ALA A 74 8.67 -5.60 -10.13
N ILE A 75 8.60 -4.41 -9.54
CA ILE A 75 9.34 -4.00 -8.34
C ILE A 75 8.33 -3.83 -7.21
N GLY A 76 8.45 -4.60 -6.16
CA GLY A 76 7.47 -4.55 -5.08
C GLY A 76 7.89 -5.34 -3.84
N SER A 77 6.95 -5.51 -2.92
CA SER A 77 7.25 -6.09 -1.61
C SER A 77 6.57 -7.42 -1.36
N PHE A 78 5.43 -7.69 -1.99
CA PHE A 78 4.59 -8.82 -1.64
C PHE A 78 3.87 -9.41 -2.85
N PHE A 79 4.51 -10.34 -3.56
CA PHE A 79 3.95 -10.96 -4.76
C PHE A 79 3.17 -12.26 -4.50
N THR A 80 3.31 -12.87 -3.33
CA THR A 80 2.68 -14.16 -3.00
C THR A 80 1.16 -14.08 -2.87
N SER A 81 0.58 -12.88 -2.76
CA SER A 81 -0.87 -12.67 -2.83
C SER A 81 -1.45 -12.93 -4.21
N ASN A 82 -0.60 -12.93 -5.26
CA ASN A 82 -0.98 -13.25 -6.62
C ASN A 82 -0.18 -14.45 -7.12
N PRO A 83 -0.74 -15.69 -7.07
CA PRO A 83 -0.04 -16.88 -7.52
C PRO A 83 0.38 -16.85 -8.99
N GLU A 84 -0.30 -16.05 -9.82
CA GLU A 84 0.07 -15.89 -11.25
C GLU A 84 1.38 -15.10 -11.37
N ALA A 85 1.61 -14.10 -10.50
CA ALA A 85 2.87 -13.36 -10.47
C ALA A 85 4.05 -14.25 -10.05
N VAL A 86 3.83 -15.13 -9.07
CA VAL A 86 4.85 -16.11 -8.64
C VAL A 86 5.20 -17.07 -9.78
N LYS A 87 4.20 -17.57 -10.50
CA LYS A 87 4.40 -18.46 -11.66
C LYS A 87 5.14 -17.78 -12.79
N ALA A 88 4.74 -16.55 -13.16
CA ALA A 88 5.39 -15.78 -14.22
C ALA A 88 6.86 -15.50 -13.89
N ALA A 89 7.17 -15.14 -12.64
CA ALA A 89 8.55 -14.95 -12.19
C ALA A 89 9.38 -16.25 -12.27
N GLN A 90 8.83 -17.37 -11.81
CA GLN A 90 9.51 -18.68 -11.87
C GLN A 90 9.72 -19.17 -13.30
N ALA A 91 8.80 -18.85 -14.21
CA ALA A 91 8.93 -19.19 -15.63
C ALA A 91 9.86 -18.24 -16.40
N GLY A 92 10.33 -17.16 -15.79
CA GLY A 92 11.15 -16.13 -16.45
C GLY A 92 10.35 -15.24 -17.42
N GLU A 93 9.04 -15.25 -17.32
CA GLU A 93 8.13 -14.43 -18.15
C GLU A 93 8.06 -12.97 -17.64
N MET A 94 8.36 -12.75 -16.35
CA MET A 94 8.42 -11.43 -15.72
C MET A 94 9.62 -11.37 -14.76
N GLU A 95 10.43 -10.32 -14.86
CA GLU A 95 11.47 -10.03 -13.88
C GLU A 95 10.85 -9.51 -12.58
N VAL A 96 11.34 -9.97 -11.44
CA VAL A 96 10.89 -9.51 -10.12
C VAL A 96 12.05 -8.95 -9.32
N GLU A 97 11.88 -7.75 -8.81
CA GLU A 97 12.78 -7.12 -7.83
C GLU A 97 12.02 -6.92 -6.51
N LEU A 98 12.52 -7.55 -5.44
CA LEU A 98 11.94 -7.42 -4.11
C LEU A 98 12.60 -6.29 -3.33
N LEU A 99 11.77 -5.42 -2.77
CA LEU A 99 12.17 -4.42 -1.78
C LEU A 99 11.30 -4.57 -0.53
N PRO A 100 11.87 -4.42 0.68
CA PRO A 100 11.07 -4.33 1.89
C PRO A 100 10.06 -3.17 1.78
N GLN A 101 8.88 -3.33 2.34
CA GLN A 101 7.77 -2.37 2.13
C GLN A 101 8.13 -0.93 2.50
N GLY A 102 8.74 -0.73 3.68
CA GLY A 102 9.20 0.60 4.09
C GLY A 102 10.32 1.16 3.20
N THR A 103 11.17 0.29 2.65
CA THR A 103 12.22 0.69 1.69
C THR A 103 11.61 1.10 0.36
N LEU A 104 10.62 0.36 -0.15
CA LEU A 104 9.89 0.68 -1.38
C LEU A 104 9.21 2.05 -1.29
N CYS A 105 8.47 2.27 -0.20
CA CYS A 105 7.79 3.53 0.04
C CYS A 105 8.76 4.71 0.11
N GLU A 106 9.84 4.58 0.91
CA GLU A 106 10.84 5.61 1.08
C GLU A 106 11.62 5.89 -0.22
N ALA A 107 11.83 4.87 -1.07
CA ALA A 107 12.46 5.03 -2.38
C ALA A 107 11.58 5.85 -3.34
N MET A 108 10.26 5.65 -3.33
CA MET A 108 9.30 6.51 -4.05
C MET A 108 9.35 7.94 -3.52
N ARG A 109 9.27 8.11 -2.18
CA ARG A 109 9.34 9.44 -1.55
C ARG A 109 10.65 10.16 -1.88
N ALA A 110 11.78 9.46 -1.86
CA ALA A 110 13.08 10.02 -2.23
C ALA A 110 13.10 10.45 -3.70
N GLY A 111 12.54 9.64 -4.61
CA GLY A 111 12.43 9.97 -6.04
C GLY A 111 11.60 11.24 -6.25
N GLY A 112 10.44 11.32 -5.63
CA GLY A 112 9.56 12.48 -5.70
C GLY A 112 10.12 13.74 -5.07
N ALA A 113 10.98 13.59 -4.05
CA ALA A 113 11.65 14.70 -3.37
C ALA A 113 12.95 15.16 -4.06
N GLY A 114 13.36 14.54 -5.17
CA GLY A 114 14.60 14.84 -5.85
C GLY A 114 15.85 14.45 -5.07
N LEU A 115 15.75 13.46 -4.16
CA LEU A 115 16.89 12.93 -3.40
C LEU A 115 17.59 11.83 -4.18
N GLY A 116 18.93 11.79 -4.09
CA GLY A 116 19.76 10.80 -4.79
C GLY A 116 19.74 9.39 -4.17
N GLY A 117 18.91 9.16 -3.15
CA GLY A 117 18.81 7.91 -2.42
C GLY A 117 18.94 8.14 -0.90
N PHE A 118 18.94 7.06 -0.14
CA PHE A 118 19.07 7.12 1.31
C PHE A 118 19.75 5.85 1.84
N PHE A 119 20.39 5.96 3.01
CA PHE A 119 20.92 4.83 3.75
C PHE A 119 19.89 4.29 4.73
N THR A 120 19.73 2.97 4.82
CA THR A 120 18.83 2.29 5.74
C THR A 120 19.48 1.04 6.34
N PRO A 121 19.22 0.71 7.61
CA PRO A 121 19.66 -0.55 8.19
C PRO A 121 18.86 -1.76 7.66
N THR A 122 17.69 -1.51 7.06
CA THR A 122 16.83 -2.56 6.51
C THR A 122 17.56 -3.26 5.36
N SER A 123 17.61 -4.58 5.41
CA SER A 123 18.32 -5.48 4.47
C SER A 123 19.83 -5.54 4.63
N ALA A 124 20.46 -4.78 5.52
CA ALA A 124 21.89 -4.92 5.77
C ALA A 124 22.23 -6.37 6.17
N GLY A 125 23.27 -6.94 5.58
CA GLY A 125 23.68 -8.33 5.82
C GLY A 125 22.80 -9.42 5.19
N THR A 126 21.85 -9.06 4.32
CA THR A 126 21.02 -10.02 3.59
C THR A 126 21.36 -10.02 2.08
N VAL A 127 20.82 -10.99 1.34
CA VAL A 127 20.95 -11.07 -0.12
C VAL A 127 20.43 -9.82 -0.84
N LEU A 128 19.52 -9.07 -0.24
CA LEU A 128 19.00 -7.83 -0.82
C LEU A 128 20.00 -6.67 -0.77
N ALA A 129 21.08 -6.79 0.01
CA ALA A 129 22.17 -5.83 0.08
C ALA A 129 23.30 -6.12 -0.91
N GLU A 130 23.29 -7.30 -1.56
CA GLU A 130 24.35 -7.70 -2.49
C GLU A 130 24.46 -6.72 -3.67
N GLY A 131 25.67 -6.31 -3.98
CA GLY A 131 25.94 -5.34 -5.05
C GLY A 131 25.57 -3.89 -4.75
N ARG A 132 25.05 -3.59 -3.55
CA ARG A 132 24.71 -2.23 -3.11
C ARG A 132 25.82 -1.65 -2.23
N GLU A 133 25.99 -0.33 -2.27
CA GLU A 133 26.90 0.36 -1.35
C GLU A 133 26.43 0.18 0.09
N THR A 134 27.37 -0.19 0.98
CA THR A 134 27.13 -0.30 2.42
C THR A 134 28.04 0.63 3.19
N ARG A 135 27.54 1.21 4.26
CA ARG A 135 28.34 2.05 5.19
C ARG A 135 27.96 1.76 6.63
N ASN A 136 28.94 1.79 7.52
CA ASN A 136 28.67 1.86 8.95
C ASN A 136 28.39 3.32 9.32
N ILE A 137 27.20 3.60 9.82
CA ILE A 137 26.78 4.93 10.30
C ILE A 137 26.32 4.77 11.74
N ASP A 138 26.97 5.45 12.66
CA ASP A 138 26.68 5.41 14.11
C ASP A 138 26.60 3.98 14.67
N GLY A 139 27.53 3.11 14.23
CA GLY A 139 27.63 1.73 14.67
C GLY A 139 26.63 0.76 14.05
N LYS A 140 25.78 1.22 13.12
CA LYS A 140 24.82 0.39 12.35
C LYS A 140 25.28 0.26 10.91
N ASP A 141 25.28 -0.97 10.40
CA ASP A 141 25.49 -1.20 8.97
C ASP A 141 24.26 -0.77 8.20
N MET A 142 24.48 0.07 7.20
CA MET A 142 23.44 0.68 6.38
C MET A 142 23.69 0.36 4.91
N VAL A 143 22.61 0.21 4.15
CA VAL A 143 22.61 -0.04 2.71
C VAL A 143 22.09 1.19 1.99
N LEU A 144 22.77 1.63 0.93
CA LEU A 144 22.28 2.70 0.06
C LEU A 144 21.17 2.15 -0.85
N ILE A 145 20.01 2.77 -0.76
CA ILE A 145 18.87 2.50 -1.64
C ILE A 145 18.72 3.66 -2.63
N PRO A 146 18.74 3.37 -3.95
CA PRO A 146 18.47 4.40 -4.95
C PRO A 146 17.01 4.85 -4.91
N PRO A 147 16.71 6.07 -5.38
CA PRO A 147 15.34 6.55 -5.49
C PRO A 147 14.60 5.79 -6.58
N LEU A 148 13.26 5.66 -6.42
CA LEU A 148 12.37 5.16 -7.47
C LEU A 148 11.58 6.32 -8.06
N TYR A 149 11.56 6.38 -9.39
CA TYR A 149 10.83 7.37 -10.15
C TYR A 149 10.36 6.77 -11.48
N GLY A 150 9.13 7.08 -11.91
CA GLY A 150 8.55 6.53 -13.11
C GLY A 150 8.06 7.58 -14.11
N GLN A 151 7.59 7.12 -15.26
CA GLN A 151 6.96 7.97 -16.27
C GLN A 151 5.54 8.32 -15.85
N VAL A 152 4.76 7.36 -15.35
CA VAL A 152 3.37 7.55 -14.99
C VAL A 152 3.10 7.01 -13.59
N ALA A 153 2.49 7.83 -12.72
CA ALA A 153 1.90 7.36 -11.47
C ALA A 153 0.39 7.20 -11.62
N LEU A 154 -0.10 6.07 -11.18
CA LEU A 154 -1.51 5.74 -11.10
C LEU A 154 -1.88 5.63 -9.62
N ILE A 155 -2.74 6.51 -9.15
CA ILE A 155 -3.14 6.58 -7.76
C ILE A 155 -4.66 6.60 -7.64
N ARG A 156 -5.15 6.24 -6.45
CA ARG A 156 -6.57 6.35 -6.12
C ARG A 156 -6.77 7.24 -4.93
N ALA A 157 -7.78 8.10 -4.99
CA ALA A 157 -8.23 8.93 -3.88
C ALA A 157 -9.74 8.85 -3.68
N TRP A 158 -10.22 9.16 -2.48
CA TRP A 158 -11.63 9.29 -2.19
C TRP A 158 -12.20 10.54 -2.86
N LYS A 159 -11.60 11.71 -2.55
CA LYS A 159 -12.04 12.99 -3.11
C LYS A 159 -10.88 13.76 -3.73
N ALA A 160 -11.22 14.52 -4.78
CA ALA A 160 -10.35 15.56 -5.33
C ALA A 160 -11.12 16.87 -5.45
N ASP A 161 -10.44 18.00 -5.30
CA ASP A 161 -10.97 19.24 -5.82
C ASP A 161 -10.49 19.48 -7.28
N THR A 162 -11.11 20.44 -7.97
CA THR A 162 -10.75 20.75 -9.36
C THR A 162 -9.35 21.36 -9.52
N ALA A 163 -8.64 21.71 -8.43
CA ALA A 163 -7.23 22.09 -8.45
C ALA A 163 -6.29 20.88 -8.29
N GLY A 164 -6.84 19.67 -8.06
CA GLY A 164 -6.11 18.43 -7.93
C GLY A 164 -5.65 18.10 -6.51
N ASN A 165 -6.12 18.83 -5.50
CA ASN A 165 -5.89 18.45 -4.12
C ASN A 165 -6.65 17.17 -3.79
N LEU A 166 -5.98 16.18 -3.17
CA LEU A 166 -6.54 14.87 -2.91
C LEU A 166 -6.72 14.60 -1.43
N GLN A 167 -7.83 13.94 -1.12
CA GLN A 167 -8.14 13.39 0.19
C GLN A 167 -8.33 11.87 0.06
N TYR A 168 -7.57 11.13 0.84
CA TYR A 168 -7.73 9.67 0.95
C TYR A 168 -8.62 9.34 2.14
N ARG A 169 -9.27 8.18 2.07
CA ARG A 169 -10.15 7.68 3.13
C ARG A 169 -9.50 6.50 3.83
N MET A 170 -9.50 6.54 5.16
CA MET A 170 -9.04 5.40 5.99
C MET A 170 -7.63 4.91 5.55
N THR A 171 -7.46 3.59 5.43
CA THR A 171 -6.20 2.96 5.04
C THR A 171 -5.91 2.99 3.52
N GLU A 172 -6.75 3.67 2.71
CA GLU A 172 -6.45 3.93 1.29
C GLU A 172 -5.29 4.91 1.10
N ASN A 173 -4.91 5.65 2.15
CA ASN A 173 -3.79 6.56 2.16
C ASN A 173 -2.46 5.86 1.78
N ASN A 174 -2.14 4.77 2.42
CA ASN A 174 -1.03 3.84 2.21
C ASN A 174 0.09 4.33 1.27
N PHE A 175 0.34 3.69 0.12
CA PHE A 175 1.37 4.06 -0.85
C PHE A 175 0.97 5.25 -1.75
N ASN A 176 -0.29 5.68 -1.75
CA ASN A 176 -0.80 6.66 -2.69
C ASN A 176 -0.09 8.02 -2.61
N GLN A 177 0.22 8.51 -1.39
CA GLN A 177 0.94 9.78 -1.23
C GLN A 177 2.35 9.73 -1.83
N ALA A 178 3.11 8.68 -1.53
CA ALA A 178 4.47 8.52 -2.05
C ALA A 178 4.46 8.33 -3.58
N ALA A 179 3.54 7.51 -4.10
CA ALA A 179 3.36 7.28 -5.53
C ALA A 179 3.03 8.58 -6.27
N ALA A 180 2.17 9.43 -5.72
CA ALA A 180 1.78 10.71 -6.32
C ALA A 180 2.97 11.67 -6.57
N THR A 181 4.08 11.51 -5.85
CA THR A 181 5.25 12.37 -6.02
C THR A 181 6.32 11.78 -6.94
N ALA A 182 6.23 10.47 -7.23
CA ALA A 182 7.31 9.68 -7.79
C ALA A 182 7.23 9.46 -9.31
N ALA A 183 6.55 10.34 -10.07
CA ALA A 183 6.45 10.20 -11.52
C ALA A 183 6.37 11.54 -12.24
N THR A 184 6.64 11.49 -13.56
CA THR A 184 6.55 12.67 -14.44
C THR A 184 5.09 13.07 -14.71
N VAL A 185 4.20 12.08 -14.86
CA VAL A 185 2.76 12.28 -15.07
C VAL A 185 2.00 11.55 -13.97
N VAL A 186 1.09 12.24 -13.29
CA VAL A 186 0.31 11.69 -12.19
C VAL A 186 -1.18 11.71 -12.56
N ILE A 187 -1.80 10.55 -12.58
CA ILE A 187 -3.22 10.35 -12.87
C ILE A 187 -3.90 9.82 -11.62
N ALA A 188 -4.85 10.57 -11.09
CA ALA A 188 -5.63 10.17 -9.93
C ALA A 188 -7.02 9.70 -10.33
N GLU A 189 -7.32 8.43 -10.01
CA GLU A 189 -8.66 7.88 -10.02
C GLU A 189 -9.37 8.31 -8.75
N VAL A 190 -10.55 8.93 -8.85
CA VAL A 190 -11.26 9.52 -7.71
C VAL A 190 -12.74 9.17 -7.71
N GLU A 191 -13.30 8.93 -6.53
CA GLU A 191 -14.74 8.67 -6.39
C GLU A 191 -15.57 9.94 -6.56
N GLU A 192 -15.12 11.06 -5.99
CA GLU A 192 -15.85 12.33 -6.01
C GLU A 192 -14.92 13.49 -6.36
N ILE A 193 -15.35 14.32 -7.31
CA ILE A 193 -14.67 15.57 -7.67
C ILE A 193 -15.54 16.74 -7.18
N VAL A 194 -14.97 17.59 -6.32
CA VAL A 194 -15.65 18.73 -5.69
C VAL A 194 -15.05 20.04 -6.14
N SER A 195 -15.72 21.15 -5.82
CA SER A 195 -15.20 22.49 -6.13
C SER A 195 -14.04 22.86 -5.21
N VAL A 196 -13.15 23.73 -5.70
CA VAL A 196 -12.09 24.31 -4.85
C VAL A 196 -12.68 25.01 -3.65
N GLY A 197 -12.13 24.69 -2.46
CA GLY A 197 -12.58 25.25 -1.17
C GLY A 197 -13.59 24.36 -0.42
N GLU A 198 -14.06 23.27 -1.01
CA GLU A 198 -14.92 22.31 -0.32
C GLU A 198 -14.12 21.30 0.53
N LEU A 199 -12.86 21.02 0.17
CA LEU A 199 -11.97 20.21 1.00
C LEU A 199 -11.37 21.07 2.13
N ASP A 200 -11.36 20.51 3.35
CA ASP A 200 -10.67 21.15 4.48
C ASP A 200 -9.15 21.13 4.21
N PRO A 201 -8.47 22.29 4.19
CA PRO A 201 -7.04 22.36 3.91
C PRO A 201 -6.17 21.59 4.93
N ASN A 202 -6.67 21.32 6.14
CA ASN A 202 -5.96 20.52 7.13
C ASN A 202 -5.94 19.02 6.79
N PHE A 203 -6.83 18.56 5.92
CA PHE A 203 -6.98 17.15 5.55
C PHE A 203 -6.65 16.88 4.07
N ILE A 204 -5.94 17.78 3.40
CA ILE A 204 -5.39 17.52 2.07
C ILE A 204 -4.12 16.68 2.24
N HIS A 205 -4.18 15.44 1.78
CA HIS A 205 -3.07 14.49 1.89
C HIS A 205 -2.07 14.61 0.73
N THR A 206 -2.56 14.86 -0.49
CA THR A 206 -1.71 15.12 -1.67
C THR A 206 -2.11 16.46 -2.28
N GLN A 207 -1.14 17.34 -2.44
CA GLN A 207 -1.35 18.68 -2.98
C GLN A 207 -1.51 18.64 -4.50
N GLY A 208 -2.39 19.48 -5.05
CA GLY A 208 -2.71 19.52 -6.47
C GLY A 208 -1.54 19.84 -7.41
N CYS A 209 -0.42 20.33 -6.87
CA CYS A 209 0.79 20.56 -7.67
C CYS A 209 1.41 19.26 -8.21
N PHE A 210 1.15 18.12 -7.57
CA PHE A 210 1.63 16.82 -8.00
C PHE A 210 0.71 16.14 -9.03
N VAL A 211 -0.56 16.53 -9.14
CA VAL A 211 -1.56 15.84 -9.95
C VAL A 211 -1.72 16.50 -11.30
N ASP A 212 -1.63 15.72 -12.38
CA ASP A 212 -1.76 16.20 -13.75
C ASP A 212 -3.15 15.94 -14.34
N TYR A 213 -3.79 14.83 -13.97
CA TYR A 213 -5.11 14.45 -14.49
C TYR A 213 -5.97 13.80 -13.41
N LEU A 214 -7.28 14.05 -13.49
CA LEU A 214 -8.30 13.40 -12.69
C LEU A 214 -9.15 12.50 -13.57
N VAL A 215 -9.47 11.30 -13.08
CA VAL A 215 -10.42 10.38 -13.68
C VAL A 215 -11.45 10.03 -12.60
N GLN A 216 -12.72 10.32 -12.85
CA GLN A 216 -13.77 9.92 -11.93
C GLN A 216 -14.19 8.49 -12.20
N ALA A 217 -14.14 7.64 -11.18
CA ALA A 217 -14.56 6.25 -11.25
C ALA A 217 -15.12 5.79 -9.90
N GLU A 218 -16.31 5.20 -9.94
CA GLU A 218 -16.97 4.66 -8.75
C GLU A 218 -16.39 3.29 -8.40
N LEU A 219 -16.05 3.09 -7.13
CA LEU A 219 -15.59 1.82 -6.60
C LEU A 219 -16.76 0.87 -6.38
N THR A 220 -16.61 -0.38 -6.79
CA THR A 220 -17.56 -1.46 -6.54
C THR A 220 -16.97 -2.53 -5.64
N LEU A 221 -17.80 -3.41 -5.09
CA LEU A 221 -17.33 -4.54 -4.28
C LEU A 221 -16.36 -5.45 -5.04
N ASP A 222 -16.57 -5.62 -6.36
CA ASP A 222 -15.72 -6.46 -7.20
C ASP A 222 -14.30 -5.89 -7.32
N ASP A 223 -14.14 -4.58 -7.19
CA ASP A 223 -12.84 -3.89 -7.27
C ASP A 223 -11.99 -4.08 -6.00
N LEU A 224 -12.60 -4.50 -4.90
CA LEU A 224 -11.95 -4.71 -3.61
C LEU A 224 -11.30 -6.10 -3.47
N GLY A 225 -11.61 -7.03 -4.37
CA GLY A 225 -11.05 -8.38 -4.36
C GLY A 225 -11.23 -9.08 -3.01
N SER A 226 -10.14 -9.61 -2.46
CA SER A 226 -10.17 -10.34 -1.18
C SER A 226 -10.56 -9.48 0.04
N SER A 227 -10.59 -8.16 -0.09
CA SER A 227 -11.01 -7.22 0.98
C SER A 227 -12.50 -6.87 0.93
N ALA A 228 -13.26 -7.37 -0.05
CA ALA A 228 -14.64 -6.97 -0.32
C ALA A 228 -15.60 -7.19 0.88
N SER A 229 -15.37 -8.24 1.66
CA SER A 229 -16.25 -8.59 2.77
C SER A 229 -15.48 -9.11 3.98
N VAL A 230 -16.15 -9.05 5.14
CA VAL A 230 -15.65 -9.69 6.36
C VAL A 230 -15.70 -11.20 6.15
N ALA A 231 -14.55 -11.87 6.23
CA ALA A 231 -14.52 -13.32 6.26
C ALA A 231 -15.19 -13.81 7.57
N PRO A 232 -16.04 -14.85 7.53
CA PRO A 232 -16.64 -15.39 8.74
C PRO A 232 -15.52 -15.79 9.73
N LYS A 233 -15.73 -15.51 11.02
CA LYS A 233 -14.85 -16.05 12.07
C LYS A 233 -14.91 -17.56 11.94
N SER A 234 -13.75 -18.19 11.78
CA SER A 234 -13.69 -19.65 11.76
C SER A 234 -14.00 -20.17 13.16
N ASP A 235 -15.12 -20.89 13.31
CA ASP A 235 -15.48 -21.56 14.57
C ASP A 235 -14.50 -22.69 14.93
N ASN A 236 -13.61 -23.07 14.01
CA ASN A 236 -12.61 -24.13 14.14
C ASN A 236 -11.19 -23.58 14.05
N VAL A 237 -10.82 -22.65 14.91
CA VAL A 237 -9.40 -22.31 15.05
C VAL A 237 -8.74 -23.44 15.83
N ASP A 238 -7.67 -24.00 15.27
CA ASP A 238 -6.85 -25.01 15.95
C ASP A 238 -6.43 -24.50 17.34
N GLU A 239 -6.76 -25.26 18.37
CA GLU A 239 -6.47 -24.92 19.78
C GLU A 239 -4.98 -24.66 20.02
N SER A 240 -4.11 -25.35 19.27
CA SER A 240 -2.66 -25.10 19.36
C SER A 240 -2.28 -23.70 18.90
N ARG A 241 -2.92 -23.18 17.84
CA ARG A 241 -2.70 -21.81 17.33
C ARG A 241 -3.26 -20.77 18.31
N MET A 242 -4.42 -21.06 18.93
CA MET A 242 -4.99 -20.19 19.95
C MET A 242 -4.12 -20.13 21.21
N ASN A 243 -3.49 -21.22 21.59
CA ASN A 243 -2.57 -21.25 22.73
C ASN A 243 -1.31 -20.40 22.45
N ILE A 244 -0.79 -20.43 21.22
CA ILE A 244 0.31 -19.55 20.80
C ILE A 244 -0.14 -18.06 20.88
N ALA A 245 -1.32 -17.74 20.38
CA ALA A 245 -1.84 -16.38 20.44
C ALA A 245 -2.05 -15.88 21.88
N ARG A 246 -2.59 -16.74 22.77
CA ARG A 246 -2.72 -16.41 24.23
C ARG A 246 -1.36 -16.20 24.90
N ALA A 247 -0.38 -17.03 24.57
CA ALA A 247 0.98 -16.87 25.08
C ALA A 247 1.61 -15.54 24.62
N ALA A 248 1.47 -15.21 23.33
CA ALA A 248 1.94 -13.94 22.79
C ALA A 248 1.24 -12.74 23.45
N LEU A 249 -0.08 -12.81 23.67
CA LEU A 249 -0.82 -11.75 24.39
C LEU A 249 -0.29 -11.57 25.82
N GLY A 250 0.13 -12.63 26.48
CA GLY A 250 0.69 -12.57 27.84
C GLY A 250 2.02 -11.82 27.96
N GLU A 251 2.72 -11.59 26.84
CA GLU A 251 3.96 -10.81 26.77
C GLU A 251 3.72 -9.32 26.50
N LEU A 252 2.49 -8.91 26.19
CA LEU A 252 2.11 -7.54 25.88
C LEU A 252 1.60 -6.82 27.15
N GLY A 253 1.93 -5.52 27.26
CA GLY A 253 1.56 -4.69 28.40
C GLY A 253 0.73 -3.46 28.03
N PRO A 254 0.05 -2.85 29.03
CA PRO A 254 -0.66 -1.60 28.83
C PRO A 254 0.28 -0.49 28.37
N GLY A 255 -0.13 0.23 27.32
CA GLY A 255 0.64 1.30 26.70
C GLY A 255 1.50 0.83 25.51
N ASP A 256 1.66 -0.48 25.30
CA ASP A 256 2.44 -0.97 24.16
C ASP A 256 1.77 -0.62 22.82
N VAL A 257 2.59 -0.14 21.89
CA VAL A 257 2.25 -0.06 20.47
C VAL A 257 2.69 -1.35 19.79
N VAL A 258 1.72 -2.13 19.29
CA VAL A 258 1.95 -3.50 18.83
C VAL A 258 1.64 -3.65 17.34
N ASN A 259 2.60 -4.14 16.57
CA ASN A 259 2.39 -4.56 15.18
C ASN A 259 2.26 -6.09 15.10
N LEU A 260 1.28 -6.57 14.36
CA LEU A 260 1.03 -8.00 14.18
C LEU A 260 1.30 -8.43 12.74
N GLY A 261 2.12 -9.46 12.58
CA GLY A 261 2.30 -10.18 11.33
C GLY A 261 1.03 -10.94 10.90
N ILE A 262 1.00 -11.37 9.64
CA ILE A 262 -0.11 -12.15 9.07
C ILE A 262 -0.03 -13.61 9.55
N GLY A 263 -1.18 -14.25 9.76
CA GLY A 263 -1.29 -15.65 10.16
C GLY A 263 -1.63 -15.83 11.63
N ILE A 264 -0.85 -16.61 12.40
CA ILE A 264 -1.09 -16.81 13.85
C ILE A 264 -1.09 -15.49 14.62
N PRO A 265 -0.19 -14.53 14.36
CA PRO A 265 -0.23 -13.24 15.04
C PRO A 265 -1.55 -12.50 14.93
N THR A 266 -2.29 -12.63 13.84
CA THR A 266 -3.60 -11.98 13.70
C THR A 266 -4.63 -12.48 14.71
N LEU A 267 -4.49 -13.70 15.25
CA LEU A 267 -5.35 -14.22 16.30
C LEU A 267 -5.17 -13.46 17.63
N VAL A 268 -4.01 -12.83 17.85
CA VAL A 268 -3.78 -11.98 19.03
C VAL A 268 -4.74 -10.78 19.01
N ALA A 269 -5.02 -10.21 17.81
CA ALA A 269 -5.97 -9.11 17.67
C ALA A 269 -7.39 -9.50 18.11
N ASP A 270 -7.80 -10.74 17.88
CA ASP A 270 -9.13 -11.24 18.30
C ASP A 270 -9.24 -11.43 19.83
N LEU A 271 -8.09 -11.47 20.54
CA LEU A 271 -8.03 -11.61 22.00
C LEU A 271 -7.85 -10.27 22.72
N ILE A 272 -7.39 -9.22 22.02
CA ILE A 272 -7.18 -7.89 22.64
C ILE A 272 -8.53 -7.22 22.87
N THR A 273 -8.71 -6.73 24.10
CA THR A 273 -9.86 -5.91 24.50
C THR A 273 -9.37 -4.52 24.96
N PRO A 274 -10.25 -3.51 25.04
CA PRO A 274 -9.86 -2.18 25.52
C PRO A 274 -9.19 -2.16 26.89
N GLU A 275 -9.53 -3.11 27.77
CA GLU A 275 -8.95 -3.21 29.12
C GLU A 275 -7.46 -3.58 29.12
N HIS A 276 -6.96 -4.18 28.04
CA HIS A 276 -5.53 -4.46 27.90
C HIS A 276 -4.71 -3.17 27.72
N GLY A 277 -5.32 -2.06 27.29
CA GLY A 277 -4.64 -0.79 27.09
C GLY A 277 -3.57 -0.82 26.01
N ILE A 278 -3.66 -1.74 25.05
CA ILE A 278 -2.71 -1.95 23.94
C ILE A 278 -3.17 -1.15 22.74
N PHE A 279 -2.22 -0.48 22.07
CA PHE A 279 -2.46 0.24 20.84
C PHE A 279 -2.02 -0.59 19.63
N MET A 280 -2.98 -1.11 18.89
CA MET A 280 -2.70 -1.90 17.70
C MET A 280 -2.32 -1.00 16.53
N HIS A 281 -1.18 -1.30 15.91
CA HIS A 281 -0.68 -0.68 14.68
C HIS A 281 -0.82 -1.66 13.51
N THR A 282 -1.31 -1.19 12.36
CA THR A 282 -1.25 -1.95 11.12
C THR A 282 -0.43 -1.20 10.07
N GLU A 283 0.50 -1.91 9.46
CA GLU A 283 1.56 -1.34 8.62
C GLU A 283 1.06 -0.62 7.37
N ASN A 284 -0.15 -0.92 6.92
CA ASN A 284 -0.79 -0.25 5.78
C ASN A 284 -1.35 1.16 6.12
N GLY A 285 -1.22 1.61 7.38
CA GLY A 285 -1.41 3.01 7.73
C GLY A 285 -2.50 3.33 8.74
N MET A 286 -2.59 2.55 9.84
CA MET A 286 -3.53 2.86 10.93
C MET A 286 -2.92 2.50 12.29
N LEU A 287 -3.13 3.37 13.27
CA LEU A 287 -2.91 3.14 14.69
C LEU A 287 -4.28 3.20 15.39
N GLY A 288 -4.48 2.36 16.40
CA GLY A 288 -5.77 2.25 17.10
C GLY A 288 -6.74 1.32 16.38
N VAL A 289 -6.21 0.22 15.83
CA VAL A 289 -7.02 -0.85 15.21
C VAL A 289 -7.91 -1.50 16.25
N GLY A 290 -9.20 -1.52 15.99
CA GLY A 290 -10.20 -2.18 16.80
C GLY A 290 -10.53 -3.61 16.31
N PRO A 291 -11.50 -4.25 16.97
CA PRO A 291 -11.91 -5.59 16.60
C PRO A 291 -12.51 -5.64 15.20
N ARG A 292 -12.57 -6.85 14.64
CA ARG A 292 -13.25 -7.12 13.38
C ARG A 292 -14.74 -6.80 13.53
N PRO A 293 -15.35 -6.05 12.58
CA PRO A 293 -16.79 -5.82 12.58
C PRO A 293 -17.57 -7.13 12.35
N ASP A 294 -18.81 -7.19 12.84
CA ASP A 294 -19.66 -8.38 12.68
C ASP A 294 -20.21 -8.54 11.26
N SER A 295 -20.29 -7.44 10.51
CA SER A 295 -20.81 -7.40 9.13
C SER A 295 -20.22 -6.21 8.37
N GLY A 296 -20.42 -6.20 7.04
CA GLY A 296 -19.88 -5.14 6.18
C GLY A 296 -18.57 -5.56 5.50
N GLY A 297 -17.82 -4.60 5.00
CA GLY A 297 -16.59 -4.84 4.25
C GLY A 297 -15.71 -3.60 4.13
N ALA A 298 -14.80 -3.61 3.17
CA ALA A 298 -13.86 -2.51 2.94
C ALA A 298 -14.52 -1.20 2.44
N MET A 299 -15.79 -1.26 2.02
CA MET A 299 -16.57 -0.04 1.72
C MET A 299 -16.99 0.71 2.98
N ASP A 300 -17.14 -0.01 4.10
CA ASP A 300 -17.69 0.51 5.35
C ASP A 300 -16.61 0.74 6.41
N TYR A 301 -15.51 0.00 6.34
CA TYR A 301 -14.49 -0.09 7.38
C TYR A 301 -13.07 0.03 6.82
N PRO A 302 -12.11 0.49 7.65
CA PRO A 302 -10.70 0.38 7.29
C PRO A 302 -10.28 -1.08 7.15
N VAL A 303 -9.31 -1.32 6.28
CA VAL A 303 -8.74 -2.65 6.03
C VAL A 303 -7.34 -2.70 6.63
N ASN A 304 -7.03 -3.74 7.38
CA ASN A 304 -5.69 -3.95 7.93
C ASN A 304 -4.74 -4.56 6.88
N ALA A 305 -3.47 -4.69 7.25
CA ALA A 305 -2.44 -5.28 6.36
C ALA A 305 -2.73 -6.74 5.96
N GLY A 306 -3.53 -7.46 6.76
CA GLY A 306 -4.02 -8.80 6.44
C GLY A 306 -5.22 -8.82 5.48
N LYS A 307 -5.58 -7.68 4.89
CA LYS A 307 -6.73 -7.49 3.98
C LYS A 307 -8.09 -7.73 4.63
N MET A 308 -8.17 -7.62 5.95
CA MET A 308 -9.41 -7.82 6.69
C MET A 308 -9.99 -6.47 7.12
N PRO A 309 -11.30 -6.24 6.93
CA PRO A 309 -11.99 -5.13 7.54
C PRO A 309 -11.88 -5.16 9.07
N VAL A 310 -11.59 -4.00 9.65
CA VAL A 310 -11.43 -3.79 11.10
C VAL A 310 -12.18 -2.53 11.53
N SER A 311 -12.51 -2.42 12.80
CA SER A 311 -13.06 -1.18 13.35
C SER A 311 -11.93 -0.27 13.84
N GLU A 312 -12.28 0.96 14.15
CA GLU A 312 -11.38 1.93 14.79
C GLU A 312 -11.71 2.10 16.27
N LEU A 313 -10.70 2.22 17.09
CA LEU A 313 -10.85 2.59 18.49
C LEU A 313 -10.86 4.12 18.66
N PRO A 314 -11.46 4.66 19.72
CA PRO A 314 -11.33 6.07 20.05
C PRO A 314 -9.87 6.49 20.14
N GLY A 315 -9.48 7.54 19.41
CA GLY A 315 -8.10 7.98 19.30
C GLY A 315 -7.30 7.34 18.15
N ALA A 316 -7.95 6.56 17.29
CA ALA A 316 -7.33 6.03 16.09
C ALA A 316 -6.86 7.16 15.16
N SER A 317 -5.83 6.85 14.35
CA SER A 317 -5.29 7.75 13.34
C SER A 317 -4.89 7.00 12.09
N TYR A 318 -5.03 7.67 10.94
CA TYR A 318 -4.66 7.17 9.62
C TYR A 318 -3.47 7.95 9.07
N PHE A 319 -2.58 7.25 8.39
CA PHE A 319 -1.36 7.83 7.81
C PHE A 319 -0.89 7.00 6.60
N ASP A 320 0.07 7.56 5.87
CA ASP A 320 0.66 6.90 4.71
C ASP A 320 1.67 5.80 5.12
N SER A 321 2.11 5.00 4.15
CA SER A 321 3.06 3.92 4.39
C SER A 321 4.44 4.44 4.80
N CYS A 322 4.88 5.60 4.33
CA CYS A 322 6.18 6.16 4.75
C CYS A 322 6.18 6.48 6.24
N THR A 323 5.11 7.08 6.74
CA THR A 323 4.91 7.35 8.17
C THR A 323 4.82 6.05 8.97
N SER A 324 4.04 5.07 8.49
CA SER A 324 3.87 3.77 9.13
C SER A 324 5.21 3.04 9.32
N PHE A 325 5.96 2.85 8.24
CA PHE A 325 7.27 2.20 8.31
C PHE A 325 8.33 3.06 8.98
N GLY A 326 8.15 4.38 9.00
CA GLY A 326 8.92 5.31 9.81
C GLY A 326 8.78 5.03 11.30
N MET A 327 7.55 4.77 11.76
CA MET A 327 7.30 4.37 13.17
C MET A 327 8.00 3.07 13.52
N ILE A 328 7.90 2.04 12.67
CA ILE A 328 8.55 0.74 12.90
C ILE A 328 10.08 0.89 12.90
N ARG A 329 10.65 1.47 11.87
CA ARG A 329 12.11 1.62 11.71
C ARG A 329 12.71 2.57 12.74
N GLY A 330 11.95 3.59 13.13
CA GLY A 330 12.35 4.60 14.12
C GLY A 330 12.25 4.12 15.58
N GLY A 331 11.69 2.91 15.83
CA GLY A 331 11.58 2.36 17.19
C GLY A 331 10.41 2.94 17.99
N HIS A 332 9.32 3.36 17.29
CA HIS A 332 8.09 3.84 17.91
C HIS A 332 6.99 2.75 17.99
N VAL A 333 7.31 1.55 17.58
CA VAL A 333 6.52 0.33 17.81
C VAL A 333 7.27 -0.49 18.83
N ASP A 334 6.64 -0.76 19.96
CA ASP A 334 7.29 -1.41 21.11
C ASP A 334 7.46 -2.91 20.88
N VAL A 335 6.45 -3.56 20.29
CA VAL A 335 6.43 -5.00 20.06
C VAL A 335 5.96 -5.33 18.65
N SER A 336 6.69 -6.23 17.99
CA SER A 336 6.24 -6.87 16.74
C SER A 336 6.08 -8.37 16.97
N VAL A 337 4.86 -8.89 16.78
CA VAL A 337 4.58 -10.33 16.86
C VAL A 337 4.64 -10.90 15.46
N ILE A 338 5.61 -11.76 15.20
CA ILE A 338 5.89 -12.30 13.86
C ILE A 338 5.74 -13.82 13.90
N GLY A 339 5.06 -14.39 12.90
CA GLY A 339 5.01 -15.83 12.69
C GLY A 339 6.31 -16.33 12.03
N GLY A 340 6.80 -17.48 12.47
CA GLY A 340 7.95 -18.20 11.93
C GLY A 340 7.63 -19.66 11.63
#